data_c2b39fa386e691482794880483a39739
#
_entry.id   c2b39fa386e691482794880483a39739
#
_cell.length_a   1.000
_cell.length_b   1.000
_cell.length_c   1.000
_cell.angle_alpha   90.00
_cell.angle_beta   90.00
_cell.angle_gamma   90.00
#
_symmetry.space_group_name_H-M   'P 1'
#
loop_
_entity.id
_entity.type
_entity.pdbx_description
1 polymer ?
#
loop_
_entity_poly.entity_id
_entity_poly.type
_entity_poly.pdbx_seq_one_letter_code
_entity_poly.pdbx_strand_id
1 'polypeptide(L)'
;LGLSEDQVVEKTLIPEDESAYDAAVDLADQGCNIIFGTSFGHESYLLQAAAEYPEVQFCHATGYQAASSGLSNMHNYFDSIYEARYVSGVVAGMKLNGMIADGTITEDTAKIGYVGAFPYAEVISGFTSFYLGAKSQCPSATMEVQYTNSWADMSGEAEVAAKLIDDGCVLISQHADTTGAPSTCEDKKVPCVGYNVDMTTVAPDAALTSPTNNWGVYYTHAVQCVLDGTAIETDWCQGFAEGAVDITPINEAVAAEGTDAKVTEVENAIKDGSLHVFDTSAFTVNGSSLEDLI
;
A
#
# COMPACT_ATOMS: atom_id res chain seq x y z
N LEU A 1 -17.35 14.57 -11.45
CA LEU A 1 -17.96 15.66 -10.64
C LEU A 1 -18.25 16.92 -11.48
N GLY A 2 -17.68 17.06 -12.68
CA GLY A 2 -17.90 18.21 -13.55
C GLY A 2 -17.14 19.49 -13.13
N LEU A 3 -16.11 19.35 -12.30
CA LEU A 3 -15.19 20.42 -11.97
C LEU A 3 -14.31 20.75 -13.17
N SER A 4 -13.95 22.02 -13.31
CA SER A 4 -13.00 22.49 -14.32
C SER A 4 -11.57 22.51 -13.75
N GLU A 5 -10.56 22.51 -14.62
CA GLU A 5 -9.15 22.50 -14.20
C GLU A 5 -8.76 23.70 -13.31
N ASP A 6 -9.40 24.86 -13.52
CA ASP A 6 -9.17 26.07 -12.72
C ASP A 6 -9.74 25.99 -11.29
N GLN A 7 -10.52 24.95 -10.98
CA GLN A 7 -11.02 24.65 -9.64
C GLN A 7 -10.08 23.69 -8.86
N VAL A 8 -9.01 23.21 -9.48
CA VAL A 8 -8.03 22.31 -8.87
C VAL A 8 -6.68 23.00 -8.79
N VAL A 9 -6.13 23.10 -7.59
CA VAL A 9 -4.80 23.69 -7.34
C VAL A 9 -3.89 22.62 -6.76
N GLU A 10 -2.73 22.44 -7.38
CA GLU A 10 -1.74 21.46 -6.93
C GLU A 10 -0.47 22.12 -6.41
N LYS A 11 0.06 21.58 -5.33
CA LYS A 11 1.40 21.85 -4.80
C LYS A 11 2.14 20.53 -4.67
N THR A 12 3.27 20.41 -5.34
CA THR A 12 4.04 19.18 -5.43
C THR A 12 5.40 19.33 -4.76
N LEU A 13 6.02 18.19 -4.41
CA LEU A 13 7.36 18.14 -3.82
C LEU A 13 7.45 18.88 -2.47
N ILE A 14 6.36 18.89 -1.70
CA ILE A 14 6.35 19.48 -0.36
C ILE A 14 7.04 18.52 0.61
N PRO A 15 8.13 18.93 1.30
CA PRO A 15 8.78 18.10 2.30
C PRO A 15 7.89 17.81 3.52
N GLU A 16 8.27 16.80 4.31
CA GLU A 16 7.61 16.48 5.59
C GLU A 16 8.14 17.39 6.72
N ASP A 17 8.00 18.71 6.53
CA ASP A 17 8.41 19.75 7.48
C ASP A 17 7.39 20.90 7.49
N GLU A 18 7.76 22.04 8.11
CA GLU A 18 6.90 23.23 8.24
C GLU A 18 6.38 23.76 6.90
N SER A 19 7.06 23.47 5.79
CA SER A 19 6.58 23.85 4.45
C SER A 19 5.25 23.20 4.06
N ALA A 20 4.88 22.08 4.71
CA ALA A 20 3.55 21.46 4.54
C ALA A 20 2.44 22.34 5.15
N TYR A 21 2.70 22.98 6.30
CA TYR A 21 1.78 23.97 6.87
C TYR A 21 1.65 25.19 5.95
N ASP A 22 2.78 25.78 5.52
CA ASP A 22 2.77 26.93 4.63
C ASP A 22 2.01 26.65 3.32
N ALA A 23 2.18 25.45 2.77
CA ALA A 23 1.46 25.01 1.57
C ALA A 23 -0.05 24.89 1.79
N ALA A 24 -0.46 24.35 2.94
CA ALA A 24 -1.88 24.22 3.30
C ALA A 24 -2.54 25.57 3.53
N VAL A 25 -1.88 26.48 4.24
CA VAL A 25 -2.33 27.86 4.46
C VAL A 25 -2.48 28.62 3.12
N ASP A 26 -1.47 28.53 2.25
CA ASP A 26 -1.53 29.20 0.95
C ASP A 26 -2.68 28.66 0.07
N LEU A 27 -3.00 27.37 0.13
CA LEU A 27 -4.16 26.80 -0.56
C LEU A 27 -5.49 27.33 0.03
N ALA A 28 -5.59 27.44 1.35
CA ALA A 28 -6.75 28.01 2.03
C ALA A 28 -6.95 29.48 1.67
N ASP A 29 -5.87 30.26 1.67
CA ASP A 29 -5.87 31.69 1.29
C ASP A 29 -6.24 31.91 -0.19
N GLN A 30 -5.94 30.94 -1.07
CA GLN A 30 -6.39 30.95 -2.46
C GLN A 30 -7.89 30.60 -2.62
N GLY A 31 -8.59 30.23 -1.54
CA GLY A 31 -10.00 29.95 -1.52
C GLY A 31 -10.37 28.47 -1.77
N CYS A 32 -9.42 27.56 -1.59
CA CYS A 32 -9.73 26.13 -1.62
C CYS A 32 -10.68 25.77 -0.47
N ASN A 33 -11.75 25.05 -0.77
CA ASN A 33 -12.74 24.63 0.23
C ASN A 33 -12.39 23.27 0.86
N ILE A 34 -11.55 22.49 0.20
CA ILE A 34 -11.03 21.20 0.65
C ILE A 34 -9.57 21.07 0.22
N ILE A 35 -8.74 20.56 1.13
CA ILE A 35 -7.30 20.39 0.93
C ILE A 35 -6.93 18.95 1.27
N PHE A 36 -6.22 18.27 0.37
CA PHE A 36 -5.73 16.92 0.55
C PHE A 36 -4.23 16.92 0.77
N GLY A 37 -3.77 16.34 1.87
CA GLY A 37 -2.35 16.07 2.12
C GLY A 37 -2.05 14.58 1.95
N THR A 38 -0.96 14.26 1.28
CA THR A 38 -0.70 12.88 0.81
C THR A 38 0.52 12.21 1.44
N SER A 39 1.38 12.91 2.17
CA SER A 39 2.53 12.29 2.84
C SER A 39 2.28 12.11 4.33
N PHE A 40 2.73 10.98 4.89
CA PHE A 40 2.51 10.60 6.30
C PHE A 40 2.93 11.71 7.28
N GLY A 41 4.09 12.32 7.07
CA GLY A 41 4.62 13.39 7.93
C GLY A 41 3.91 14.73 7.81
N HIS A 42 2.96 14.91 6.88
CA HIS A 42 2.20 16.17 6.74
C HIS A 42 1.08 16.32 7.78
N GLU A 43 0.65 15.25 8.47
CA GLU A 43 -0.57 15.26 9.29
C GLU A 43 -0.57 16.35 10.36
N SER A 44 0.51 16.48 11.13
CA SER A 44 0.60 17.47 12.20
C SER A 44 0.55 18.92 11.70
N TYR A 45 1.00 19.17 10.49
CA TYR A 45 0.98 20.48 9.83
C TYR A 45 -0.41 20.81 9.28
N LEU A 46 -1.11 19.81 8.71
CA LEU A 46 -2.49 19.98 8.30
C LEU A 46 -3.42 20.21 9.50
N LEU A 47 -3.19 19.56 10.64
CA LEU A 47 -3.92 19.80 11.89
C LEU A 47 -3.78 21.26 12.36
N GLN A 48 -2.58 21.84 12.25
CA GLN A 48 -2.37 23.25 12.58
C GLN A 48 -3.17 24.16 11.66
N ALA A 49 -3.10 23.94 10.34
CA ALA A 49 -3.87 24.71 9.36
C ALA A 49 -5.39 24.54 9.56
N ALA A 50 -5.86 23.33 9.84
CA ALA A 50 -7.28 23.06 10.10
C ALA A 50 -7.83 23.80 11.31
N ALA A 51 -7.02 24.00 12.35
CA ALA A 51 -7.41 24.78 13.53
C ALA A 51 -7.56 26.29 13.22
N GLU A 52 -6.84 26.81 12.23
CA GLU A 52 -6.86 28.23 11.85
C GLU A 52 -7.93 28.54 10.79
N TYR A 53 -8.30 27.55 9.96
CA TYR A 53 -9.27 27.66 8.86
C TYR A 53 -10.46 26.71 9.07
N PRO A 54 -11.32 26.96 10.06
CA PRO A 54 -12.42 26.06 10.43
C PRO A 54 -13.49 25.87 9.33
N GLU A 55 -13.53 26.74 8.32
CA GLU A 55 -14.41 26.65 7.16
C GLU A 55 -13.86 25.79 6.02
N VAL A 56 -12.57 25.43 6.05
CA VAL A 56 -11.92 24.60 5.03
C VAL A 56 -11.81 23.17 5.55
N GLN A 57 -12.09 22.19 4.69
CA GLN A 57 -11.95 20.78 5.02
C GLN A 57 -10.51 20.32 4.74
N PHE A 58 -9.88 19.64 5.67
CA PHE A 58 -8.54 19.08 5.53
C PHE A 58 -8.61 17.57 5.60
N CYS A 59 -8.14 16.90 4.55
CA CYS A 59 -8.15 15.46 4.44
C CYS A 59 -6.71 14.96 4.33
N HIS A 60 -6.30 14.10 5.23
CA HIS A 60 -4.91 13.59 5.26
C HIS A 60 -4.87 12.08 5.01
N ALA A 61 -4.11 11.69 3.99
CA ALA A 61 -3.86 10.29 3.66
C ALA A 61 -2.99 9.63 4.75
N THR A 62 -3.33 8.41 5.13
CA THR A 62 -2.53 7.58 6.06
C THR A 62 -2.44 8.09 7.49
N GLY A 63 -3.04 9.23 7.82
CA GLY A 63 -3.05 9.80 9.16
C GLY A 63 -3.97 9.06 10.13
N TYR A 64 -3.89 9.42 11.41
CA TYR A 64 -4.64 8.77 12.50
C TYR A 64 -5.07 9.72 13.61
N GLN A 65 -4.78 11.02 13.49
CA GLN A 65 -5.00 11.98 14.58
C GLN A 65 -6.34 12.72 14.48
N ALA A 66 -7.05 12.67 13.37
CA ALA A 66 -8.29 13.39 13.16
C ALA A 66 -9.31 13.12 14.29
N ALA A 67 -9.56 11.85 14.61
CA ALA A 67 -10.52 11.46 15.64
C ALA A 67 -10.18 11.98 17.06
N SER A 68 -8.90 12.18 17.36
CA SER A 68 -8.43 12.69 18.65
C SER A 68 -8.19 14.20 18.68
N SER A 69 -8.19 14.88 17.53
CA SER A 69 -7.89 16.29 17.39
C SER A 69 -8.94 17.22 17.99
N GLY A 70 -10.21 16.78 18.01
CA GLY A 70 -11.36 17.59 18.34
C GLY A 70 -11.78 18.59 17.25
N LEU A 71 -11.17 18.55 16.07
CA LEU A 71 -11.49 19.39 14.92
C LEU A 71 -12.55 18.71 14.07
N SER A 72 -13.60 19.44 13.67
CA SER A 72 -14.67 18.92 12.83
C SER A 72 -14.38 18.98 11.33
N ASN A 73 -13.29 19.62 10.96
CA ASN A 73 -12.83 19.86 9.59
C ASN A 73 -11.51 19.16 9.27
N MET A 74 -11.09 18.24 10.11
CA MET A 74 -9.92 17.37 9.89
C MET A 74 -10.38 15.92 9.72
N HIS A 75 -9.93 15.28 8.65
CA HIS A 75 -10.33 13.94 8.26
C HIS A 75 -9.10 13.10 7.92
N ASN A 76 -9.08 11.85 8.35
CA ASN A 76 -8.10 10.87 7.89
C ASN A 76 -8.74 9.95 6.85
N TYR A 77 -7.96 9.51 5.90
CA TYR A 77 -8.37 8.48 4.94
C TYR A 77 -7.21 7.56 4.60
N PHE A 78 -7.53 6.30 4.48
CA PHE A 78 -6.58 5.30 3.99
C PHE A 78 -7.34 4.10 3.43
N ASP A 79 -6.83 3.53 2.35
CA ASP A 79 -7.42 2.34 1.76
C ASP A 79 -7.00 1.10 2.55
N SER A 80 -7.83 0.06 2.54
CA SER A 80 -7.50 -1.27 3.07
C SER A 80 -6.45 -1.96 2.18
N ILE A 81 -5.32 -1.30 1.96
CA ILE A 81 -4.26 -1.76 1.05
C ILE A 81 -3.73 -3.15 1.40
N TYR A 82 -3.86 -3.57 2.67
CA TYR A 82 -3.51 -4.92 3.11
C TYR A 82 -4.28 -6.01 2.35
N GLU A 83 -5.49 -5.74 1.85
CA GLU A 83 -6.25 -6.66 1.01
C GLU A 83 -5.55 -6.90 -0.33
N ALA A 84 -5.16 -5.82 -1.04
CA ALA A 84 -4.43 -5.92 -2.29
C ALA A 84 -3.02 -6.51 -2.09
N ARG A 85 -2.40 -6.25 -0.94
CA ARG A 85 -1.14 -6.90 -0.58
C ARG A 85 -1.29 -8.40 -0.37
N TYR A 86 -2.38 -8.84 0.24
CA TYR A 86 -2.69 -10.27 0.35
C TYR A 86 -2.85 -10.90 -1.04
N VAL A 87 -3.62 -10.29 -1.93
CA VAL A 87 -3.83 -10.77 -3.30
C VAL A 87 -2.51 -10.84 -4.06
N SER A 88 -1.69 -9.80 -4.00
CA SER A 88 -0.36 -9.81 -4.61
C SER A 88 0.59 -10.85 -3.98
N GLY A 89 0.40 -11.13 -2.70
CA GLY A 89 1.05 -12.25 -2.01
C GLY A 89 0.63 -13.62 -2.56
N VAL A 90 -0.65 -13.80 -2.89
CA VAL A 90 -1.13 -15.00 -3.58
C VAL A 90 -0.42 -15.18 -4.93
N VAL A 91 -0.25 -14.11 -5.71
CA VAL A 91 0.52 -14.12 -6.97
C VAL A 91 1.97 -14.57 -6.72
N ALA A 92 2.62 -14.02 -5.69
CA ALA A 92 3.98 -14.39 -5.29
C ALA A 92 4.07 -15.87 -4.90
N GLY A 93 3.13 -16.37 -4.10
CA GLY A 93 3.09 -17.77 -3.67
C GLY A 93 2.89 -18.75 -4.83
N MET A 94 2.03 -18.41 -5.80
CA MET A 94 1.86 -19.19 -7.02
C MET A 94 3.15 -19.22 -7.86
N LYS A 95 3.85 -18.07 -7.96
CA LYS A 95 5.16 -18.01 -8.65
C LYS A 95 6.18 -18.91 -7.97
N LEU A 96 6.28 -18.87 -6.64
CA LEU A 96 7.18 -19.77 -5.89
C LEU A 96 6.86 -21.25 -6.15
N ASN A 97 5.59 -21.64 -6.15
CA ASN A 97 5.17 -23.01 -6.47
C ASN A 97 5.55 -23.40 -7.90
N GLY A 98 5.41 -22.51 -8.87
CA GLY A 98 5.86 -22.73 -10.25
C GLY A 98 7.36 -22.99 -10.30
N MET A 99 8.18 -22.18 -9.59
CA MET A 99 9.62 -22.33 -9.50
C MET A 99 10.06 -23.61 -8.77
N ILE A 100 9.28 -24.08 -7.80
CA ILE A 100 9.49 -25.39 -7.14
C ILE A 100 9.17 -26.53 -8.13
N ALA A 101 8.06 -26.42 -8.85
CA ALA A 101 7.61 -27.46 -9.77
C ALA A 101 8.53 -27.66 -10.96
N ASP A 102 9.16 -26.59 -11.46
CA ASP A 102 10.12 -26.66 -12.57
C ASP A 102 11.57 -26.94 -12.10
N GLY A 103 11.80 -27.01 -10.78
CA GLY A 103 13.09 -27.31 -10.17
C GLY A 103 14.07 -26.14 -10.09
N THR A 104 13.63 -24.90 -10.37
CA THR A 104 14.45 -23.69 -10.23
C THR A 104 14.83 -23.44 -8.78
N ILE A 105 13.90 -23.72 -7.85
CA ILE A 105 14.12 -23.67 -6.40
C ILE A 105 13.60 -24.95 -5.73
N THR A 106 13.83 -25.08 -4.43
CA THR A 106 13.23 -26.13 -3.57
C THR A 106 12.34 -25.52 -2.51
N GLU A 107 11.52 -26.33 -1.84
CA GLU A 107 10.72 -25.86 -0.71
C GLU A 107 11.56 -25.17 0.37
N ASP A 108 12.76 -25.68 0.66
CA ASP A 108 13.66 -25.12 1.68
C ASP A 108 14.30 -23.78 1.24
N THR A 109 14.25 -23.46 -0.04
CA THR A 109 14.82 -22.21 -0.59
C THR A 109 13.76 -21.22 -1.05
N ALA A 110 12.47 -21.49 -0.80
CA ALA A 110 11.35 -20.59 -1.13
C ALA A 110 11.31 -19.38 -0.18
N LYS A 111 12.29 -18.48 -0.32
CA LYS A 111 12.49 -17.31 0.54
C LYS A 111 12.17 -16.03 -0.20
N ILE A 112 11.27 -15.22 0.38
CA ILE A 112 10.89 -13.90 -0.11
C ILE A 112 11.70 -12.84 0.60
N GLY A 113 12.17 -11.82 -0.14
CA GLY A 113 12.71 -10.59 0.42
C GLY A 113 11.65 -9.47 0.37
N TYR A 114 11.57 -8.66 1.41
CA TYR A 114 10.65 -7.51 1.45
C TYR A 114 11.41 -6.23 1.77
N VAL A 115 11.35 -5.26 0.87
CA VAL A 115 11.97 -3.93 1.01
C VAL A 115 10.95 -3.02 1.67
N GLY A 116 11.06 -2.83 2.98
CA GLY A 116 10.21 -1.93 3.75
C GLY A 116 10.76 -0.50 3.79
N ALA A 117 9.87 0.50 3.91
CA ALA A 117 10.29 1.88 4.14
C ALA A 117 10.65 2.10 5.61
N PHE A 118 9.68 1.97 6.52
CA PHE A 118 9.85 2.14 7.97
C PHE A 118 9.16 1.01 8.74
N PRO A 119 9.55 0.72 9.99
CA PRO A 119 8.89 -0.27 10.84
C PRO A 119 7.59 0.29 11.47
N TYR A 120 6.74 0.95 10.67
CA TYR A 120 5.46 1.46 11.11
C TYR A 120 4.35 0.40 11.00
N ALA A 121 3.28 0.57 11.77
CA ALA A 121 2.19 -0.42 11.82
C ALA A 121 1.59 -0.71 10.44
N GLU A 122 1.43 0.30 9.61
CA GLU A 122 0.93 0.17 8.23
C GLU A 122 1.85 -0.71 7.38
N VAL A 123 3.17 -0.45 7.39
CA VAL A 123 4.17 -1.25 6.66
C VAL A 123 4.21 -2.69 7.18
N ILE A 124 4.10 -2.87 8.50
CA ILE A 124 4.07 -4.21 9.14
C ILE A 124 2.79 -4.96 8.73
N SER A 125 1.63 -4.33 8.73
CA SER A 125 0.39 -4.94 8.27
C SER A 125 0.49 -5.32 6.78
N GLY A 126 1.12 -4.47 5.97
CA GLY A 126 1.35 -4.67 4.55
C GLY A 126 2.17 -5.92 4.25
N PHE A 127 3.37 -6.04 4.81
CA PHE A 127 4.18 -7.24 4.56
C PHE A 127 3.62 -8.50 5.25
N THR A 128 2.89 -8.36 6.37
CA THR A 128 2.24 -9.49 7.02
C THR A 128 1.13 -10.05 6.14
N SER A 129 0.25 -9.20 5.60
CA SER A 129 -0.81 -9.63 4.69
C SER A 129 -0.26 -10.24 3.40
N PHE A 130 0.76 -9.64 2.80
CA PHE A 130 1.48 -10.19 1.65
C PHE A 130 2.03 -11.59 1.94
N TYR A 131 2.67 -11.76 3.10
CA TYR A 131 3.22 -13.05 3.51
C TYR A 131 2.13 -14.10 3.74
N LEU A 132 1.01 -13.73 4.34
CA LEU A 132 -0.15 -14.62 4.52
C LEU A 132 -0.69 -15.07 3.16
N GLY A 133 -0.81 -14.15 2.20
CA GLY A 133 -1.20 -14.46 0.83
C GLY A 133 -0.24 -15.44 0.16
N ALA A 134 1.06 -15.21 0.26
CA ALA A 134 2.08 -16.11 -0.28
C ALA A 134 2.03 -17.50 0.37
N LYS A 135 1.91 -17.56 1.70
CA LYS A 135 1.78 -18.82 2.46
C LYS A 135 0.50 -19.58 2.12
N SER A 136 -0.58 -18.92 1.75
CA SER A 136 -1.81 -19.59 1.37
C SER A 136 -1.65 -20.47 0.13
N GLN A 137 -0.69 -20.13 -0.74
CA GLN A 137 -0.36 -20.89 -1.95
C GLN A 137 0.90 -21.74 -1.77
N CYS A 138 1.96 -21.20 -1.19
CA CYS A 138 3.24 -21.87 -0.96
C CYS A 138 3.52 -22.00 0.54
N PRO A 139 3.06 -23.08 1.21
CA PRO A 139 3.20 -23.23 2.66
C PRO A 139 4.65 -23.25 3.16
N SER A 140 5.61 -23.63 2.34
CA SER A 140 7.04 -23.60 2.65
C SER A 140 7.67 -22.21 2.59
N ALA A 141 6.97 -21.22 2.00
CA ALA A 141 7.50 -19.86 1.85
C ALA A 141 7.94 -19.27 3.21
N THR A 142 9.11 -18.65 3.21
CA THR A 142 9.64 -17.84 4.31
C THR A 142 9.86 -16.41 3.83
N MET A 143 9.99 -15.45 4.73
CA MET A 143 10.18 -14.05 4.35
C MET A 143 11.22 -13.39 5.25
N GLU A 144 12.06 -12.55 4.64
CA GLU A 144 12.98 -11.63 5.30
C GLU A 144 12.60 -10.19 4.94
N VAL A 145 12.55 -9.31 5.95
CA VAL A 145 12.22 -7.89 5.78
C VAL A 145 13.44 -7.06 6.12
N GLN A 146 13.80 -6.11 5.25
CA GLN A 146 14.81 -5.10 5.52
C GLN A 146 14.25 -3.71 5.20
N TYR A 147 14.67 -2.69 5.96
CA TYR A 147 14.15 -1.33 5.87
C TYR A 147 15.17 -0.37 5.28
N THR A 148 14.71 0.54 4.42
CA THR A 148 15.50 1.65 3.89
C THR A 148 15.54 2.84 4.85
N ASN A 149 14.56 2.96 5.75
CA ASN A 149 14.29 4.13 6.57
C ASN A 149 14.00 5.39 5.72
N SER A 150 13.40 5.19 4.56
CA SER A 150 12.92 6.22 3.64
C SER A 150 11.70 5.72 2.88
N TRP A 151 10.77 6.62 2.54
CA TRP A 151 9.67 6.30 1.63
C TRP A 151 10.13 6.22 0.18
N ALA A 152 11.09 7.07 -0.22
CA ALA A 152 11.51 7.25 -1.61
C ALA A 152 13.02 7.46 -1.71
N ASP A 153 13.79 6.38 -1.58
CA ASP A 153 15.24 6.36 -1.81
C ASP A 153 15.58 5.27 -2.83
N MET A 154 15.62 5.65 -4.10
CA MET A 154 15.86 4.71 -5.21
C MET A 154 17.17 3.91 -5.02
N SER A 155 18.24 4.55 -4.54
CA SER A 155 19.52 3.89 -4.32
C SER A 155 19.47 2.93 -3.14
N GLY A 156 18.90 3.36 -2.02
CA GLY A 156 18.72 2.54 -0.83
C GLY A 156 17.79 1.34 -1.08
N GLU A 157 16.72 1.53 -1.84
CA GLU A 157 15.81 0.43 -2.23
C GLU A 157 16.53 -0.59 -3.12
N ALA A 158 17.33 -0.13 -4.09
CA ALA A 158 18.13 -1.00 -4.94
C ALA A 158 19.19 -1.79 -4.14
N GLU A 159 19.88 -1.14 -3.20
CA GLU A 159 20.87 -1.77 -2.33
C GLU A 159 20.23 -2.83 -1.42
N VAL A 160 19.09 -2.53 -0.80
CA VAL A 160 18.37 -3.48 0.06
C VAL A 160 17.86 -4.67 -0.77
N ALA A 161 17.28 -4.45 -1.94
CA ALA A 161 16.83 -5.52 -2.82
C ALA A 161 18.01 -6.42 -3.25
N ALA A 162 19.13 -5.82 -3.65
CA ALA A 162 20.34 -6.57 -4.02
C ALA A 162 20.85 -7.43 -2.86
N LYS A 163 20.88 -6.86 -1.64
CA LYS A 163 21.29 -7.58 -0.44
C LYS A 163 20.36 -8.75 -0.12
N LEU A 164 19.05 -8.57 -0.17
CA LEU A 164 18.07 -9.64 0.06
C LEU A 164 18.26 -10.79 -0.94
N ILE A 165 18.51 -10.47 -2.22
CA ILE A 165 18.80 -11.48 -3.24
C ILE A 165 20.11 -12.21 -2.93
N ASP A 166 21.15 -11.50 -2.54
CA ASP A 166 22.46 -12.09 -2.18
C ASP A 166 22.35 -12.94 -0.89
N ASP A 167 21.38 -12.63 0.01
CA ASP A 167 21.04 -13.42 1.20
C ASP A 167 20.12 -14.64 0.87
N GLY A 168 19.87 -14.89 -0.42
CA GLY A 168 19.16 -16.08 -0.92
C GLY A 168 17.66 -15.90 -1.10
N CYS A 169 17.16 -14.66 -1.12
CA CYS A 169 15.75 -14.42 -1.50
C CYS A 169 15.57 -14.62 -3.01
N VAL A 170 14.55 -15.38 -3.39
CA VAL A 170 14.26 -15.80 -4.77
C VAL A 170 13.08 -15.04 -5.39
N LEU A 171 12.43 -14.20 -4.61
CA LEU A 171 11.39 -13.27 -5.01
C LEU A 171 11.46 -12.05 -4.09
N ILE A 172 11.27 -10.85 -4.65
CA ILE A 172 11.30 -9.59 -3.89
C ILE A 172 9.93 -8.91 -3.94
N SER A 173 9.54 -8.28 -2.84
CA SER A 173 8.44 -7.32 -2.81
C SER A 173 8.86 -6.05 -2.08
N GLN A 174 8.09 -4.99 -2.20
CA GLN A 174 8.42 -3.69 -1.60
C GLN A 174 7.21 -2.97 -1.01
N HIS A 175 7.52 -2.05 -0.10
CA HIS A 175 6.60 -1.04 0.45
C HIS A 175 7.21 0.37 0.38
N ALA A 176 8.34 0.52 -0.27
CA ALA A 176 8.93 1.81 -0.62
C ALA A 176 8.46 2.23 -2.02
N ASP A 177 8.57 3.51 -2.35
CA ASP A 177 7.78 4.13 -3.43
C ASP A 177 8.53 4.28 -4.75
N THR A 178 9.79 3.81 -4.84
CA THR A 178 10.57 3.99 -6.09
C THR A 178 10.67 2.73 -6.94
N THR A 179 11.27 2.87 -8.09
CA THR A 179 11.58 1.77 -9.02
C THR A 179 12.91 1.08 -8.71
N GLY A 180 13.61 1.43 -7.62
CA GLY A 180 14.93 0.90 -7.29
C GLY A 180 14.95 -0.61 -7.10
N ALA A 181 14.04 -1.15 -6.30
CA ALA A 181 13.94 -2.59 -6.07
C ALA A 181 13.51 -3.37 -7.33
N PRO A 182 12.43 -2.99 -8.07
CA PRO A 182 12.06 -3.65 -9.32
C PRO A 182 13.17 -3.63 -10.38
N SER A 183 13.86 -2.50 -10.57
CA SER A 183 14.97 -2.41 -11.53
C SER A 183 16.12 -3.36 -11.16
N THR A 184 16.42 -3.49 -9.87
CA THR A 184 17.42 -4.46 -9.39
C THR A 184 16.99 -5.90 -9.66
N CYS A 185 15.68 -6.20 -9.49
CA CYS A 185 15.12 -7.52 -9.78
C CYS A 185 15.21 -7.86 -11.26
N GLU A 186 14.95 -6.88 -12.15
CA GLU A 186 15.12 -7.03 -13.59
C GLU A 186 16.55 -7.38 -13.96
N ASP A 187 17.52 -6.62 -13.45
CA ASP A 187 18.95 -6.84 -13.71
C ASP A 187 19.43 -8.21 -13.20
N LYS A 188 18.96 -8.64 -12.04
CA LYS A 188 19.32 -9.91 -11.41
C LYS A 188 18.45 -11.09 -11.85
N LYS A 189 17.40 -10.85 -12.66
CA LYS A 189 16.44 -11.86 -13.14
C LYS A 189 15.71 -12.59 -12.00
N VAL A 190 15.33 -11.86 -10.99
CA VAL A 190 14.55 -12.34 -9.84
C VAL A 190 13.14 -11.78 -9.95
N PRO A 191 12.08 -12.62 -9.89
CA PRO A 191 10.71 -12.11 -9.95
C PRO A 191 10.41 -11.16 -8.78
N CYS A 192 9.59 -10.14 -9.04
CA CYS A 192 9.20 -9.19 -8.01
C CYS A 192 7.72 -8.80 -8.05
N VAL A 193 7.23 -8.34 -6.92
CA VAL A 193 5.95 -7.65 -6.76
C VAL A 193 6.24 -6.21 -6.38
N GLY A 194 5.75 -5.27 -7.18
CA GLY A 194 5.95 -3.84 -6.97
C GLY A 194 4.99 -3.21 -5.96
N TYR A 195 4.83 -1.90 -6.05
CA TYR A 195 3.88 -1.13 -5.25
C TYR A 195 3.39 0.11 -6.01
N ASN A 196 2.13 0.49 -5.78
CA ASN A 196 1.41 1.67 -6.28
C ASN A 196 1.23 1.75 -7.80
N VAL A 197 2.23 1.43 -8.59
CA VAL A 197 2.20 1.58 -10.05
C VAL A 197 2.64 0.30 -10.74
N ASP A 198 2.29 0.18 -12.03
CA ASP A 198 2.74 -0.92 -12.86
C ASP A 198 4.26 -0.87 -13.08
N MET A 199 4.98 -1.79 -12.46
CA MET A 199 6.44 -1.90 -12.55
C MET A 199 6.94 -2.63 -13.80
N THR A 200 6.05 -3.13 -14.66
CA THR A 200 6.45 -3.75 -15.95
C THR A 200 7.14 -2.76 -16.87
N THR A 201 6.95 -1.45 -16.66
CA THR A 201 7.66 -0.39 -17.39
C THR A 201 9.16 -0.36 -17.15
N VAL A 202 9.62 -0.82 -15.99
CA VAL A 202 11.04 -0.84 -15.58
C VAL A 202 11.57 -2.26 -15.33
N ALA A 203 10.69 -3.22 -15.16
CA ALA A 203 11.00 -4.62 -14.90
C ALA A 203 10.09 -5.57 -15.70
N PRO A 204 10.12 -5.49 -17.05
CA PRO A 204 9.20 -6.27 -17.90
C PRO A 204 9.34 -7.79 -17.75
N ASP A 205 10.54 -8.29 -17.43
CA ASP A 205 10.85 -9.71 -17.29
C ASP A 205 10.86 -10.18 -15.82
N ALA A 206 10.68 -9.26 -14.84
CA ALA A 206 10.71 -9.57 -13.41
C ALA A 206 9.41 -9.22 -12.68
N ALA A 207 8.75 -8.09 -13.00
CA ALA A 207 7.56 -7.65 -12.28
C ALA A 207 6.36 -8.55 -12.57
N LEU A 208 5.70 -9.03 -11.50
CA LEU A 208 4.49 -9.85 -11.55
C LEU A 208 3.22 -9.01 -11.57
N THR A 209 3.10 -8.10 -10.64
CA THR A 209 2.00 -7.14 -10.40
C THR A 209 2.42 -6.17 -9.30
N SER A 210 1.56 -5.20 -8.97
CA SER A 210 1.72 -4.31 -7.82
C SER A 210 0.38 -4.10 -7.12
N PRO A 211 0.28 -4.22 -5.78
CA PRO A 211 -0.89 -3.70 -5.06
C PRO A 211 -0.95 -2.18 -5.23
N THR A 212 -2.15 -1.63 -5.41
CA THR A 212 -2.35 -0.21 -5.70
C THR A 212 -3.56 0.37 -4.97
N ASN A 213 -3.46 1.62 -4.57
CA ASN A 213 -4.54 2.41 -4.02
C ASN A 213 -5.30 3.13 -5.14
N ASN A 214 -6.62 3.15 -5.05
CA ASN A 214 -7.48 3.94 -5.93
C ASN A 214 -8.02 5.17 -5.18
N TRP A 215 -7.16 6.12 -4.89
CA TRP A 215 -7.47 7.35 -4.17
C TRP A 215 -8.63 8.13 -4.77
N GLY A 216 -8.92 7.94 -6.07
CA GLY A 216 -10.04 8.57 -6.76
C GLY A 216 -11.40 8.28 -6.13
N VAL A 217 -11.57 7.14 -5.47
CA VAL A 217 -12.79 6.79 -4.72
C VAL A 217 -13.00 7.78 -3.57
N TYR A 218 -11.99 7.97 -2.73
CA TYR A 218 -12.08 8.91 -1.61
C TYR A 218 -12.18 10.36 -2.08
N TYR A 219 -11.34 10.79 -3.03
CA TYR A 219 -11.37 12.17 -3.52
C TYR A 219 -12.74 12.54 -4.09
N THR A 220 -13.33 11.63 -4.88
CA THR A 220 -14.67 11.83 -5.43
C THR A 220 -15.71 11.94 -4.32
N HIS A 221 -15.66 11.07 -3.32
CA HIS A 221 -16.56 11.07 -2.18
C HIS A 221 -16.45 12.35 -1.36
N ALA A 222 -15.24 12.71 -0.91
CA ALA A 222 -15.02 13.88 -0.05
C ALA A 222 -15.38 15.20 -0.74
N VAL A 223 -15.01 15.35 -2.02
CA VAL A 223 -15.39 16.54 -2.81
C VAL A 223 -16.90 16.60 -3.01
N GLN A 224 -17.56 15.46 -3.26
CA GLN A 224 -19.03 15.44 -3.36
C GLN A 224 -19.70 15.85 -2.04
N CYS A 225 -19.19 15.44 -0.89
CA CYS A 225 -19.67 15.89 0.42
C CYS A 225 -19.61 17.41 0.55
N VAL A 226 -18.50 18.04 0.14
CA VAL A 226 -18.36 19.51 0.16
C VAL A 226 -19.38 20.18 -0.78
N LEU A 227 -19.57 19.66 -2.00
CA LEU A 227 -20.52 20.19 -2.98
C LEU A 227 -21.96 20.11 -2.49
N ASP A 228 -22.31 19.03 -1.79
CA ASP A 228 -23.66 18.78 -1.26
C ASP A 228 -23.89 19.43 0.12
N GLY A 229 -22.84 19.95 0.76
CA GLY A 229 -22.89 20.48 2.12
C GLY A 229 -23.15 19.41 3.18
N THR A 230 -22.73 18.17 2.92
CA THR A 230 -22.81 17.04 3.85
C THR A 230 -21.48 16.86 4.59
N ALA A 231 -21.50 16.18 5.74
CA ALA A 231 -20.30 15.92 6.52
C ALA A 231 -19.42 14.84 5.82
N ILE A 232 -18.11 15.05 5.88
CA ILE A 232 -17.11 14.04 5.55
C ILE A 232 -16.88 13.20 6.81
N GLU A 233 -16.67 11.90 6.67
CA GLU A 233 -16.31 11.02 7.78
C GLU A 233 -14.97 11.45 8.40
N THR A 234 -14.88 11.36 9.73
CA THR A 234 -13.64 11.69 10.44
C THR A 234 -12.48 10.74 10.09
N ASP A 235 -12.81 9.47 9.86
CA ASP A 235 -11.87 8.43 9.47
C ASP A 235 -12.53 7.52 8.43
N TRP A 236 -11.93 7.44 7.24
CA TRP A 236 -12.45 6.69 6.11
C TRP A 236 -11.47 5.59 5.72
N CYS A 237 -11.95 4.36 5.61
CA CYS A 237 -11.16 3.21 5.18
C CYS A 237 -12.04 2.26 4.38
N GLN A 238 -11.68 2.02 3.11
CA GLN A 238 -12.40 1.14 2.20
C GLN A 238 -11.43 0.22 1.46
N GLY A 239 -11.95 -0.89 0.93
CA GLY A 239 -11.15 -1.94 0.32
C GLY A 239 -11.60 -2.33 -1.09
N PHE A 240 -11.41 -3.60 -1.42
CA PHE A 240 -11.82 -4.17 -2.71
C PHE A 240 -13.32 -4.05 -2.99
N ALA A 241 -14.16 -4.16 -1.96
CA ALA A 241 -15.60 -4.13 -2.12
C ALA A 241 -16.08 -2.80 -2.72
N GLU A 242 -15.43 -1.71 -2.35
CA GLU A 242 -15.74 -0.35 -2.80
C GLU A 242 -14.86 0.10 -3.98
N GLY A 243 -13.90 -0.73 -4.39
CA GLY A 243 -12.96 -0.41 -5.46
C GLY A 243 -11.87 0.58 -5.04
N ALA A 244 -11.62 0.72 -3.74
CA ALA A 244 -10.58 1.60 -3.17
C ALA A 244 -9.18 1.02 -3.30
N VAL A 245 -9.06 -0.30 -3.44
CA VAL A 245 -7.79 -0.98 -3.70
C VAL A 245 -7.91 -1.93 -4.88
N ASP A 246 -6.79 -2.22 -5.54
CA ASP A 246 -6.69 -3.14 -6.66
C ASP A 246 -5.26 -3.69 -6.74
N ILE A 247 -5.00 -4.56 -7.72
CA ILE A 247 -3.65 -4.89 -8.18
C ILE A 247 -3.50 -4.46 -9.64
N THR A 248 -2.29 -4.07 -10.05
CA THR A 248 -2.01 -3.81 -11.47
C THR A 248 -2.16 -5.10 -12.29
N PRO A 249 -2.38 -5.01 -13.60
CA PRO A 249 -2.50 -6.19 -14.46
C PRO A 249 -1.37 -7.19 -14.21
N ILE A 250 -1.72 -8.48 -14.16
CA ILE A 250 -0.74 -9.54 -13.98
C ILE A 250 0.11 -9.67 -15.23
N ASN A 251 1.43 -9.67 -15.06
CA ASN A 251 2.36 -9.94 -16.14
C ASN A 251 2.39 -11.44 -16.44
N GLU A 252 1.57 -11.88 -17.40
CA GLU A 252 1.44 -13.29 -17.78
C GLU A 252 2.76 -13.92 -18.27
N ALA A 253 3.72 -13.11 -18.77
CA ALA A 253 5.02 -13.60 -19.20
C ALA A 253 5.90 -14.07 -18.03
N VAL A 254 5.65 -13.55 -16.82
CA VAL A 254 6.43 -13.84 -15.60
C VAL A 254 5.63 -14.71 -14.62
N ALA A 255 4.31 -14.51 -14.55
CA ALA A 255 3.43 -15.20 -13.60
C ALA A 255 3.34 -16.72 -13.87
N ALA A 256 2.94 -17.47 -12.85
CA ALA A 256 2.64 -18.88 -13.00
C ALA A 256 1.29 -19.09 -13.70
N GLU A 257 1.15 -20.22 -14.37
CA GLU A 257 -0.13 -20.59 -15.01
C GLU A 257 -1.28 -20.63 -13.98
N GLY A 258 -2.43 -20.10 -14.34
CA GLY A 258 -3.63 -20.07 -13.54
C GLY A 258 -3.68 -18.95 -12.48
N THR A 259 -2.70 -18.04 -12.47
CA THR A 259 -2.65 -16.92 -11.51
C THR A 259 -3.87 -16.02 -11.61
N ASP A 260 -4.33 -15.63 -12.81
CA ASP A 260 -5.51 -14.77 -12.99
C ASP A 260 -6.79 -15.36 -12.39
N ALA A 261 -6.99 -16.67 -12.60
CA ALA A 261 -8.16 -17.37 -12.07
C ALA A 261 -8.13 -17.40 -10.53
N LYS A 262 -6.94 -17.62 -9.94
CA LYS A 262 -6.77 -17.63 -8.49
C LYS A 262 -6.93 -16.24 -7.89
N VAL A 263 -6.40 -15.21 -8.52
CA VAL A 263 -6.58 -13.81 -8.11
C VAL A 263 -8.07 -13.46 -8.10
N THR A 264 -8.79 -13.74 -9.19
CA THR A 264 -10.24 -13.48 -9.27
C THR A 264 -11.02 -14.20 -8.17
N GLU A 265 -10.67 -15.46 -7.86
CA GLU A 265 -11.28 -16.23 -6.77
C GLU A 265 -11.07 -15.52 -5.42
N VAL A 266 -9.83 -15.12 -5.13
CA VAL A 266 -9.45 -14.52 -3.85
C VAL A 266 -10.06 -13.12 -3.69
N GLU A 267 -10.02 -12.29 -4.73
CA GLU A 267 -10.67 -10.97 -4.69
C GLU A 267 -12.18 -11.07 -4.44
N ASN A 268 -12.86 -12.02 -5.10
CA ASN A 268 -14.28 -12.23 -4.87
C ASN A 268 -14.55 -12.67 -3.43
N ALA A 269 -13.71 -13.53 -2.86
CA ALA A 269 -13.84 -13.97 -1.47
C ALA A 269 -13.59 -12.83 -0.45
N ILE A 270 -12.70 -11.88 -0.76
CA ILE A 270 -12.53 -10.67 0.04
C ILE A 270 -13.77 -9.76 -0.11
N LYS A 271 -14.22 -9.50 -1.34
CA LYS A 271 -15.38 -8.65 -1.65
C LYS A 271 -16.68 -9.13 -1.01
N ASP A 272 -16.90 -10.44 -0.94
CA ASP A 272 -18.10 -11.02 -0.33
C ASP A 272 -17.97 -11.33 1.18
N GLY A 273 -16.80 -11.06 1.76
CA GLY A 273 -16.51 -11.24 3.18
C GLY A 273 -16.30 -12.70 3.60
N SER A 274 -16.16 -13.65 2.66
CA SER A 274 -15.87 -15.05 3.00
C SER A 274 -14.39 -15.29 3.32
N LEU A 275 -13.51 -14.33 2.97
CA LEU A 275 -12.10 -14.31 3.33
C LEU A 275 -11.77 -13.01 4.07
N HIS A 276 -11.30 -13.15 5.30
CA HIS A 276 -10.72 -12.07 6.08
C HIS A 276 -9.20 -12.25 6.14
N VAL A 277 -8.46 -11.27 5.62
CA VAL A 277 -6.99 -11.32 5.55
C VAL A 277 -6.37 -11.53 6.93
N PHE A 278 -6.87 -10.80 7.94
CA PHE A 278 -6.46 -10.92 9.33
C PHE A 278 -7.55 -11.61 10.15
N ASP A 279 -7.70 -12.92 9.96
CA ASP A 279 -8.52 -13.73 10.85
C ASP A 279 -7.77 -13.94 12.17
N THR A 280 -8.06 -13.10 13.16
CA THR A 280 -7.39 -13.14 14.46
C THR A 280 -7.63 -14.43 15.22
N SER A 281 -8.68 -15.19 14.91
CA SER A 281 -8.95 -16.50 15.49
C SER A 281 -7.88 -17.56 15.14
N ALA A 282 -7.19 -17.36 14.00
CA ALA A 282 -6.14 -18.24 13.53
C ALA A 282 -4.74 -17.89 14.08
N PHE A 283 -4.58 -16.72 14.72
CA PHE A 283 -3.29 -16.28 15.25
C PHE A 283 -3.07 -16.76 16.68
N THR A 284 -1.85 -17.18 16.96
CA THR A 284 -1.39 -17.50 18.32
C THR A 284 -0.12 -16.72 18.65
N VAL A 285 0.00 -16.27 19.90
CA VAL A 285 1.22 -15.69 20.45
C VAL A 285 1.74 -16.60 21.55
N ASN A 286 2.92 -17.15 21.37
CA ASN A 286 3.51 -18.13 22.29
C ASN A 286 2.58 -19.31 22.61
N GLY A 287 1.76 -19.74 21.65
CA GLY A 287 0.83 -20.86 21.78
C GLY A 287 -0.52 -20.52 22.41
N SER A 288 -0.75 -19.26 22.82
CA SER A 288 -2.06 -18.76 23.28
C SER A 288 -2.79 -18.05 22.14
N SER A 289 -4.12 -18.14 22.10
CA SER A 289 -4.93 -17.37 21.16
C SER A 289 -4.81 -15.86 21.45
N LEU A 290 -5.03 -15.01 20.44
CA LEU A 290 -5.04 -13.57 20.65
C LEU A 290 -6.17 -13.15 21.61
N GLU A 291 -7.30 -13.83 21.57
CA GLU A 291 -8.46 -13.59 22.47
C GLU A 291 -8.12 -13.81 23.95
N ASP A 292 -7.17 -14.72 24.25
CA ASP A 292 -6.72 -14.98 25.60
C ASP A 292 -5.73 -13.92 26.13
N LEU A 293 -5.29 -12.99 25.30
CA LEU A 293 -4.25 -11.98 25.60
C LEU A 293 -4.79 -10.55 25.68
N ILE A 294 -6.06 -10.32 25.34
CA ILE A 294 -6.78 -9.06 25.42
C ILE A 294 -7.76 -9.09 26.60
#